data_b4774a632bae1557f0f58ea73fbdd1f4
#
_entry.id   b4774a632bae1557f0f58ea73fbdd1f4
#
_cell.length_a   1.000
_cell.length_b   1.000
_cell.length_c   1.000
_cell.angle_alpha   90.00
_cell.angle_beta   90.00
_cell.angle_gamma   90.00
#
_symmetry.space_group_name_H-M   'P 1'
#
loop_
_entity.id
_entity.type
_entity.pdbx_description
1 polymer ?
#
loop_
_entity_poly.entity_id
_entity_poly.type
_entity_poly.pdbx_seq_one_letter_code
_entity_poly.pdbx_strand_id
1 'polypeptide(L)'
;MSSTRRKPANREELRAIQEERFQRQMDLVFQAHPYYRDVIREKGLSRSDFKSLGDLRKLPLTSKEEYMAQPEAFCLQTKDIPSLAREERTLWDIVYTAGSTHDPTPFFDTCYDHYARISQLKRTTELMGIGADDTVINLFPLSSVPHQGFLSALWGSQSVGARMISGFGGSYDADFGVLRRSSEAVDMIERHGATVLWGIGFFLRRLVIQAQKEKRDFSSVRLLLPMGEASTVGMREDLRRRMADMGARDVRVLNGYGFTEKHGPSPECTELGGFHVPKPARFFFEFLDPETHEPVPEGDAGLVVLTHLDRRGTCLLRYIVGDLCSMTYEVCPHCGSWEPRFDRIPSRTGGIVKVKGTLVNVAALFEVMSRIGGIEEYEINVTQTDPEDPYSEDVLVVRIACGKEDYGSIAEEVAGAVRGSQEVSPVLEWVPPDHYSETLGSYKFKRFRDLRERQDR
;
A
#
# COMPACT_ATOMS: atom_id res chain seq x y z
N MET A 1 21.91 -15.87 15.69
CA MET A 1 21.28 -16.52 14.50
C MET A 1 20.13 -17.49 14.80
N SER A 2 19.81 -17.85 16.03
CA SER A 2 18.82 -18.91 16.33
C SER A 2 17.35 -18.42 16.41
N SER A 3 17.06 -17.18 16.78
CA SER A 3 15.69 -16.70 16.98
C SER A 3 14.96 -16.24 15.69
N THR A 4 15.70 -15.99 14.60
CA THR A 4 15.11 -15.51 13.33
C THR A 4 14.40 -16.62 12.53
N ARG A 5 14.60 -17.88 12.87
CA ARG A 5 14.07 -19.05 12.12
C ARG A 5 12.76 -19.62 12.70
N ARG A 6 12.41 -19.29 13.94
CA ARG A 6 11.20 -19.87 14.55
C ARG A 6 9.96 -19.26 13.92
N LYS A 7 9.19 -20.09 13.21
CA LYS A 7 7.85 -19.74 12.71
C LYS A 7 6.86 -20.09 13.83
N PRO A 8 6.14 -19.12 14.39
CA PRO A 8 5.14 -19.41 15.39
C PRO A 8 4.00 -20.27 14.78
N ALA A 9 3.45 -21.19 15.53
CA ALA A 9 2.40 -22.10 15.08
C ALA A 9 1.00 -21.60 15.43
N ASN A 10 0.90 -20.64 16.36
CA ASN A 10 -0.34 -20.06 16.83
C ASN A 10 -0.12 -18.67 17.44
N ARG A 11 -1.20 -18.04 17.89
CA ARG A 11 -1.20 -16.71 18.48
C ARG A 11 -0.36 -16.62 19.78
N GLU A 12 -0.42 -17.63 20.62
CA GLU A 12 0.31 -17.65 21.90
C GLU A 12 1.82 -17.68 21.67
N GLU A 13 2.29 -18.54 20.79
CA GLU A 13 3.71 -18.58 20.39
C GLU A 13 4.14 -17.28 19.70
N LEU A 14 3.26 -16.68 18.87
CA LEU A 14 3.53 -15.38 18.27
C LEU A 14 3.78 -14.35 19.37
N ARG A 15 2.87 -14.28 20.34
CA ARG A 15 2.97 -13.31 21.44
C ARG A 15 4.23 -13.51 22.25
N ALA A 16 4.59 -14.74 22.59
CA ALA A 16 5.82 -15.05 23.31
C ALA A 16 7.08 -14.58 22.55
N ILE A 17 7.14 -14.81 21.23
CA ILE A 17 8.25 -14.34 20.39
C ILE A 17 8.26 -12.81 20.29
N GLN A 18 7.10 -12.17 20.19
CA GLN A 18 6.99 -10.70 20.17
C GLN A 18 7.48 -10.10 21.49
N GLU A 19 7.13 -10.68 22.64
CA GLU A 19 7.62 -10.22 23.95
C GLU A 19 9.16 -10.36 24.06
N GLU A 20 9.73 -11.50 23.64
CA GLU A 20 11.19 -11.68 23.61
C GLU A 20 11.87 -10.62 22.72
N ARG A 21 11.34 -10.38 21.54
CA ARG A 21 11.88 -9.38 20.60
C ARG A 21 11.71 -7.96 21.12
N PHE A 22 10.59 -7.66 21.74
CA PHE A 22 10.35 -6.38 22.39
C PHE A 22 11.42 -6.06 23.42
N GLN A 23 11.76 -7.01 24.31
CA GLN A 23 12.81 -6.79 25.28
C GLN A 23 14.15 -6.45 24.62
N ARG A 24 14.55 -7.22 23.60
CA ARG A 24 15.80 -6.97 22.87
C ARG A 24 15.78 -5.65 22.09
N GLN A 25 14.63 -5.29 21.49
CA GLN A 25 14.48 -4.03 20.77
C GLN A 25 14.56 -2.84 21.72
N MET A 26 13.93 -2.93 22.90
CA MET A 26 14.01 -1.88 23.92
C MET A 26 15.43 -1.72 24.46
N ASP A 27 16.21 -2.79 24.61
CA ASP A 27 17.63 -2.69 24.97
C ASP A 27 18.42 -1.85 23.96
N LEU A 28 18.16 -2.04 22.65
CA LEU A 28 18.77 -1.24 21.60
C LEU A 28 18.27 0.21 21.60
N VAL A 29 16.98 0.42 21.84
CA VAL A 29 16.39 1.76 21.95
C VAL A 29 17.05 2.56 23.07
N PHE A 30 17.19 1.97 24.24
CA PHE A 30 17.84 2.62 25.38
C PHE A 30 19.33 2.91 25.15
N GLN A 31 20.00 2.05 24.39
CA GLN A 31 21.43 2.22 24.10
C GLN A 31 21.67 3.22 22.95
N ALA A 32 20.88 3.19 21.90
CA ALA A 32 21.30 3.75 20.61
C ALA A 32 20.20 4.49 19.81
N HIS A 33 19.01 4.74 20.37
CA HIS A 33 17.96 5.44 19.62
C HIS A 33 17.91 6.93 19.99
N PRO A 34 18.31 7.87 19.13
CA PRO A 34 18.37 9.29 19.48
C PRO A 34 17.02 9.84 19.96
N TYR A 35 15.99 9.73 19.13
CA TYR A 35 14.66 10.29 19.41
C TYR A 35 14.01 9.69 20.67
N TYR A 36 13.85 8.36 20.74
CA TYR A 36 13.11 7.76 21.87
C TYR A 36 13.86 7.83 23.19
N ARG A 37 15.18 7.93 23.21
CA ARG A 37 15.93 8.18 24.45
C ARG A 37 15.58 9.53 25.06
N ASP A 38 15.40 10.54 24.24
CA ASP A 38 15.01 11.89 24.71
C ASP A 38 13.58 11.87 25.24
N VAL A 39 12.63 11.28 24.48
CA VAL A 39 11.23 11.10 24.93
C VAL A 39 11.14 10.33 26.26
N ILE A 40 11.88 9.24 26.40
CA ILE A 40 11.92 8.41 27.61
C ILE A 40 12.46 9.23 28.78
N ARG A 41 13.56 9.97 28.59
CA ARG A 41 14.16 10.82 29.60
C ARG A 41 13.22 11.94 30.06
N GLU A 42 12.56 12.62 29.13
CA GLU A 42 11.60 13.68 29.42
C GLU A 42 10.41 13.18 30.24
N LYS A 43 9.99 11.93 30.00
CA LYS A 43 8.92 11.28 30.77
C LYS A 43 9.39 10.68 32.09
N GLY A 44 10.67 10.77 32.43
CA GLY A 44 11.23 10.19 33.65
C GLY A 44 11.17 8.65 33.69
N LEU A 45 11.08 8.00 32.51
CA LEU A 45 11.01 6.55 32.41
C LEU A 45 12.40 5.91 32.34
N SER A 46 12.48 4.67 32.80
CA SER A 46 13.68 3.84 32.81
C SER A 46 13.47 2.54 32.05
N ARG A 47 14.55 1.80 31.78
CA ARG A 47 14.45 0.49 31.12
C ARG A 47 13.55 -0.50 31.87
N SER A 48 13.54 -0.43 33.22
CA SER A 48 12.71 -1.31 34.05
C SER A 48 11.21 -1.06 33.97
N ASP A 49 10.79 0.05 33.36
CA ASP A 49 9.39 0.39 33.14
C ASP A 49 8.80 -0.33 31.92
N PHE A 50 9.63 -0.97 31.09
CA PHE A 50 9.23 -1.68 29.87
C PHE A 50 9.43 -3.19 30.01
N LYS A 51 8.51 -3.85 30.71
CA LYS A 51 8.56 -5.29 31.00
C LYS A 51 7.77 -6.13 29.99
N SER A 52 6.79 -5.54 29.34
CA SER A 52 5.90 -6.19 28.37
C SER A 52 5.50 -5.25 27.26
N LEU A 53 4.94 -5.78 26.16
CA LEU A 53 4.38 -4.99 25.05
C LEU A 53 3.27 -4.03 25.53
N GLY A 54 2.57 -4.36 26.62
CA GLY A 54 1.57 -3.46 27.22
C GLY A 54 2.16 -2.15 27.73
N ASP A 55 3.45 -2.15 28.11
CA ASP A 55 4.14 -0.97 28.61
C ASP A 55 4.47 0.06 27.51
N LEU A 56 4.32 -0.30 26.23
CA LEU A 56 4.45 0.64 25.12
C LEU A 56 3.55 1.86 25.28
N ARG A 57 2.38 1.71 25.91
CA ARG A 57 1.44 2.80 26.18
C ARG A 57 2.00 3.93 27.03
N LYS A 58 3.10 3.71 27.73
CA LYS A 58 3.85 4.74 28.47
C LYS A 58 4.54 5.75 27.54
N LEU A 59 4.80 5.33 26.27
CA LEU A 59 5.31 6.21 25.23
C LEU A 59 4.15 6.92 24.51
N PRO A 60 4.36 8.15 24.04
CA PRO A 60 3.39 8.82 23.18
C PRO A 60 3.26 8.09 21.85
N LEU A 61 2.22 8.40 21.10
CA LEU A 61 2.14 8.06 19.68
C LEU A 61 3.17 8.86 18.90
N THR A 62 3.74 8.27 17.88
CA THR A 62 4.67 8.94 16.96
C THR A 62 3.91 9.26 15.69
N SER A 63 3.84 10.52 15.31
CA SER A 63 3.19 10.97 14.09
C SER A 63 4.12 10.89 12.87
N LYS A 64 3.53 10.97 11.69
CA LYS A 64 4.30 11.04 10.45
C LYS A 64 5.08 12.35 10.34
N GLU A 65 4.50 13.43 10.82
CA GLU A 65 5.09 14.78 10.83
C GLU A 65 6.35 14.80 11.69
N GLU A 66 6.31 14.21 12.90
CA GLU A 66 7.47 14.07 13.77
C GLU A 66 8.60 13.27 13.11
N TYR A 67 8.25 12.17 12.44
CA TYR A 67 9.21 11.38 11.71
C TYR A 67 9.84 12.17 10.54
N MET A 68 9.02 12.83 9.72
CA MET A 68 9.48 13.59 8.55
C MET A 68 10.35 14.80 8.93
N ALA A 69 10.12 15.40 10.09
CA ALA A 69 10.92 16.53 10.58
C ALA A 69 12.39 16.14 10.85
N GLN A 70 12.66 14.90 11.22
CA GLN A 70 14.01 14.45 11.61
C GLN A 70 14.20 12.91 11.40
N PRO A 71 14.14 12.40 10.17
CA PRO A 71 14.16 10.95 9.91
C PRO A 71 15.40 10.25 10.47
N GLU A 72 16.55 10.92 10.47
CA GLU A 72 17.83 10.39 10.99
C GLU A 72 17.80 10.14 12.50
N ALA A 73 17.01 10.92 13.25
CA ALA A 73 16.85 10.73 14.70
C ALA A 73 16.11 9.42 15.04
N PHE A 74 15.35 8.87 14.08
CA PHE A 74 14.69 7.57 14.21
C PHE A 74 15.55 6.39 13.75
N CYS A 75 16.76 6.62 13.28
CA CYS A 75 17.72 5.58 12.95
C CYS A 75 18.54 5.18 14.17
N LEU A 76 18.56 3.88 14.48
CA LEU A 76 19.39 3.34 15.57
C LEU A 76 20.89 3.56 15.27
N GLN A 77 21.62 4.15 16.19
CA GLN A 77 23.08 4.39 16.11
C GLN A 77 23.84 3.12 16.48
N THR A 78 23.58 2.02 15.78
CA THR A 78 24.09 0.67 16.08
C THR A 78 25.58 0.49 15.83
N LYS A 79 26.23 1.38 15.06
CA LYS A 79 27.67 1.34 14.76
C LYS A 79 28.53 1.32 16.04
N ASP A 80 28.06 1.94 17.10
CA ASP A 80 28.78 2.09 18.38
C ASP A 80 28.46 0.96 19.39
N ILE A 81 27.75 -0.10 18.96
CA ILE A 81 27.43 -1.27 19.79
C ILE A 81 28.28 -2.46 19.35
N PRO A 82 29.47 -2.69 19.94
CA PRO A 82 30.40 -3.74 19.49
C PRO A 82 29.85 -5.16 19.58
N SER A 83 28.88 -5.39 20.47
CA SER A 83 28.25 -6.72 20.66
C SER A 83 27.33 -7.14 19.50
N LEU A 84 26.91 -6.21 18.64
CA LEU A 84 26.12 -6.52 17.47
C LEU A 84 27.00 -7.04 16.33
N ALA A 85 26.46 -7.95 15.54
CA ALA A 85 27.11 -8.43 14.32
C ALA A 85 27.33 -7.28 13.31
N ARG A 86 28.29 -7.43 12.40
CA ARG A 86 28.60 -6.41 11.41
C ARG A 86 27.38 -6.02 10.56
N GLU A 87 26.58 -6.99 10.19
CA GLU A 87 25.35 -6.83 9.38
C GLU A 87 24.29 -6.00 10.10
N GLU A 88 24.27 -6.04 11.43
CA GLU A 88 23.36 -5.26 12.27
C GLU A 88 23.83 -3.80 12.45
N ARG A 89 25.07 -3.49 12.14
CA ARG A 89 25.71 -2.18 12.34
C ARG A 89 25.97 -1.42 11.05
N THR A 90 25.99 -2.11 9.90
CA THR A 90 26.29 -1.52 8.60
C THR A 90 25.00 -1.04 7.96
N LEU A 91 24.85 0.28 7.77
CA LEU A 91 23.82 0.83 6.90
C LEU A 91 24.04 0.33 5.48
N TRP A 92 23.00 -0.19 4.89
CA TRP A 92 23.01 -0.81 3.56
C TRP A 92 22.31 0.05 2.53
N ASP A 93 21.12 0.55 2.88
CA ASP A 93 20.22 1.16 1.91
C ASP A 93 19.34 2.23 2.55
N ILE A 94 18.85 3.14 1.72
CA ILE A 94 17.82 4.11 2.07
C ILE A 94 16.66 3.90 1.11
N VAL A 95 15.52 3.45 1.64
CA VAL A 95 14.29 3.25 0.87
C VAL A 95 13.36 4.42 1.10
N TYR A 96 12.79 4.93 0.04
CA TYR A 96 11.92 6.11 0.11
C TYR A 96 10.45 5.76 -0.08
N THR A 97 9.57 6.57 0.51
CA THR A 97 8.15 6.56 0.15
C THR A 97 7.95 7.12 -1.24
N ALA A 98 6.80 6.82 -1.84
CA ALA A 98 6.49 7.29 -3.19
C ALA A 98 6.21 8.82 -3.30
N GLY A 99 6.21 9.58 -2.20
CA GLY A 99 6.08 11.04 -2.18
C GLY A 99 4.91 11.59 -2.99
N SER A 100 3.66 11.35 -2.56
CA SER A 100 2.49 11.83 -3.33
C SER A 100 2.09 13.28 -3.04
N THR A 101 2.60 13.85 -1.95
CA THR A 101 2.20 15.21 -1.48
C THR A 101 3.37 16.03 -0.95
N HIS A 102 4.51 15.39 -0.63
CA HIS A 102 5.71 16.02 -0.06
C HIS A 102 6.93 15.29 -0.57
N ASP A 103 8.12 15.76 -0.18
CA ASP A 103 9.39 15.07 -0.47
C ASP A 103 9.33 13.60 -0.02
N PRO A 104 9.94 12.68 -0.80
CA PRO A 104 10.01 11.28 -0.42
C PRO A 104 10.64 11.10 0.95
N THR A 105 9.95 10.40 1.84
CA THR A 105 10.44 10.15 3.21
C THR A 105 11.43 8.99 3.22
N PRO A 106 12.68 9.17 3.70
CA PRO A 106 13.69 8.13 3.76
C PRO A 106 13.43 7.15 4.90
N PHE A 107 13.73 5.86 4.68
CA PHE A 107 13.80 4.81 5.70
C PHE A 107 15.14 4.10 5.58
N PHE A 108 15.90 4.10 6.66
CA PHE A 108 17.25 3.54 6.70
C PHE A 108 17.21 2.06 7.04
N ASP A 109 17.96 1.26 6.31
CA ASP A 109 18.12 -0.17 6.50
C ASP A 109 19.57 -0.55 6.73
N THR A 110 19.81 -1.44 7.68
CA THR A 110 21.08 -2.17 7.77
C THR A 110 21.06 -3.41 6.86
N CYS A 111 22.21 -4.07 6.70
CA CYS A 111 22.25 -5.36 6.01
C CYS A 111 21.31 -6.40 6.67
N TYR A 112 21.20 -6.37 7.99
CA TYR A 112 20.24 -7.21 8.73
C TYR A 112 18.81 -6.93 8.34
N ASP A 113 18.40 -5.67 8.27
CA ASP A 113 17.05 -5.26 7.86
C ASP A 113 16.75 -5.68 6.43
N HIS A 114 17.74 -5.58 5.53
CA HIS A 114 17.62 -6.03 4.14
C HIS A 114 17.35 -7.54 4.05
N TYR A 115 18.15 -8.38 4.73
CA TYR A 115 17.92 -9.83 4.75
C TYR A 115 16.57 -10.20 5.37
N ALA A 116 16.18 -9.50 6.43
CA ALA A 116 14.89 -9.69 7.05
C ALA A 116 13.73 -9.30 6.11
N ARG A 117 13.90 -8.23 5.30
CA ARG A 117 12.96 -7.84 4.24
C ARG A 117 12.85 -8.92 3.17
N ILE A 118 13.96 -9.44 2.65
CA ILE A 118 13.95 -10.55 1.66
C ILE A 118 13.19 -11.75 2.20
N SER A 119 13.44 -12.14 3.47
CA SER A 119 12.71 -13.24 4.11
C SER A 119 11.20 -12.98 4.23
N GLN A 120 10.80 -11.73 4.47
CA GLN A 120 9.39 -11.31 4.51
C GLN A 120 8.77 -11.34 3.11
N LEU A 121 9.46 -10.76 2.11
CA LEU A 121 9.00 -10.75 0.72
C LEU A 121 8.87 -12.15 0.13
N LYS A 122 9.79 -13.07 0.48
CA LYS A 122 9.64 -14.48 0.12
C LYS A 122 8.30 -15.03 0.59
N ARG A 123 7.98 -14.83 1.87
CA ARG A 123 6.70 -15.29 2.42
C ARG A 123 5.49 -14.59 1.78
N THR A 124 5.60 -13.30 1.52
CA THR A 124 4.58 -12.54 0.78
C THR A 124 4.29 -13.17 -0.58
N THR A 125 5.33 -13.46 -1.35
CA THR A 125 5.24 -14.00 -2.71
C THR A 125 4.70 -15.42 -2.71
N GLU A 126 5.12 -16.26 -1.74
CA GLU A 126 4.56 -17.62 -1.53
C GLU A 126 3.05 -17.57 -1.24
N LEU A 127 2.59 -16.64 -0.41
CA LEU A 127 1.16 -16.48 -0.08
C LEU A 127 0.31 -16.08 -1.30
N MET A 128 0.86 -15.30 -2.23
CA MET A 128 0.23 -14.98 -3.51
C MET A 128 0.22 -16.18 -4.49
N GLY A 129 0.93 -17.25 -4.16
CA GLY A 129 1.05 -18.43 -5.00
C GLY A 129 1.98 -18.24 -6.19
N ILE A 130 3.02 -17.42 -6.04
CA ILE A 130 4.09 -17.25 -7.04
C ILE A 130 5.26 -18.16 -6.70
N GLY A 131 5.83 -18.82 -7.70
CA GLY A 131 6.93 -19.76 -7.55
C GLY A 131 7.91 -19.74 -8.73
N ALA A 132 8.81 -20.73 -8.75
CA ALA A 132 9.92 -20.81 -9.71
C ALA A 132 9.48 -20.93 -11.18
N ASP A 133 8.28 -21.46 -11.42
CA ASP A 133 7.73 -21.64 -12.76
C ASP A 133 7.13 -20.34 -13.34
N ASP A 134 7.04 -19.29 -12.54
CA ASP A 134 6.44 -18.04 -12.95
C ASP A 134 7.42 -17.11 -13.64
N THR A 135 6.86 -16.33 -14.57
CA THR A 135 7.49 -15.16 -15.18
C THR A 135 6.72 -13.92 -14.73
N VAL A 136 7.32 -13.16 -13.83
CA VAL A 136 6.72 -11.94 -13.26
C VAL A 136 7.18 -10.73 -14.06
N ILE A 137 6.25 -9.93 -14.59
CA ILE A 137 6.60 -8.59 -15.09
C ILE A 137 6.37 -7.55 -14.00
N ASN A 138 7.44 -6.84 -13.67
CA ASN A 138 7.42 -5.73 -12.71
C ASN A 138 7.03 -4.45 -13.44
N LEU A 139 5.81 -3.98 -13.19
CA LEU A 139 5.21 -2.80 -13.79
C LEU A 139 5.26 -1.56 -12.88
N PHE A 140 6.00 -1.63 -11.79
CA PHE A 140 6.29 -0.42 -11.02
C PHE A 140 7.34 0.42 -11.76
N PRO A 141 7.23 1.76 -11.73
CA PRO A 141 8.23 2.62 -12.31
C PRO A 141 9.56 2.49 -11.57
N LEU A 142 10.64 2.51 -12.33
CA LEU A 142 11.96 2.79 -11.79
C LEU A 142 12.10 4.32 -11.74
N SER A 143 11.94 4.89 -10.56
CA SER A 143 12.19 6.32 -10.34
C SER A 143 13.66 6.54 -9.98
N SER A 144 14.13 7.79 -10.06
CA SER A 144 15.46 8.21 -9.58
C SER A 144 15.69 7.84 -8.11
N VAL A 145 14.61 7.68 -7.36
CA VAL A 145 14.61 7.26 -5.97
C VAL A 145 13.98 5.87 -5.89
N PRO A 146 14.74 4.81 -5.54
CA PRO A 146 14.19 3.47 -5.39
C PRO A 146 13.08 3.44 -4.36
N HIS A 147 11.89 3.03 -4.76
CA HIS A 147 10.77 2.94 -3.83
C HIS A 147 10.31 1.50 -3.63
N GLN A 148 9.61 1.30 -2.52
CA GLN A 148 9.23 0.00 -2.00
C GLN A 148 8.47 -0.90 -3.00
N GLY A 149 7.62 -0.33 -3.86
CA GLY A 149 6.83 -1.11 -4.81
C GLY A 149 7.70 -1.88 -5.81
N PHE A 150 8.63 -1.16 -6.49
CA PHE A 150 9.56 -1.77 -7.43
C PHE A 150 10.46 -2.82 -6.76
N LEU A 151 11.01 -2.48 -5.59
CA LEU A 151 11.90 -3.37 -4.85
C LEU A 151 11.17 -4.61 -4.33
N SER A 152 9.91 -4.48 -3.91
CA SER A 152 9.11 -5.63 -3.46
C SER A 152 8.84 -6.62 -4.58
N ALA A 153 8.51 -6.15 -5.77
CA ALA A 153 8.32 -7.03 -6.93
C ALA A 153 9.63 -7.69 -7.36
N LEU A 154 10.74 -6.94 -7.38
CA LEU A 154 12.07 -7.45 -7.74
C LEU A 154 12.53 -8.54 -6.76
N TRP A 155 12.69 -8.17 -5.49
CA TRP A 155 13.23 -9.10 -4.49
C TRP A 155 12.27 -10.23 -4.11
N GLY A 156 10.95 -9.95 -4.15
CA GLY A 156 9.92 -10.96 -3.94
C GLY A 156 10.03 -12.07 -4.99
N SER A 157 10.04 -11.72 -6.27
CA SER A 157 10.15 -12.69 -7.37
C SER A 157 11.46 -13.48 -7.30
N GLN A 158 12.60 -12.79 -7.11
CA GLN A 158 13.90 -13.44 -6.99
C GLN A 158 13.97 -14.40 -5.80
N SER A 159 13.34 -14.05 -4.67
CA SER A 159 13.39 -14.85 -3.44
C SER A 159 12.70 -16.22 -3.53
N VAL A 160 11.80 -16.39 -4.49
CA VAL A 160 11.09 -17.66 -4.77
C VAL A 160 11.59 -18.34 -6.06
N GLY A 161 12.61 -17.76 -6.71
CA GLY A 161 13.17 -18.31 -7.95
C GLY A 161 12.35 -18.01 -9.21
N ALA A 162 11.33 -17.13 -9.13
CA ALA A 162 10.56 -16.71 -10.29
C ALA A 162 11.41 -15.84 -11.22
N ARG A 163 11.23 -16.02 -12.54
CA ARG A 163 11.83 -15.11 -13.52
C ARG A 163 11.20 -13.73 -13.39
N MET A 164 12.02 -12.69 -13.36
CA MET A 164 11.51 -11.32 -13.28
C MET A 164 11.93 -10.52 -14.51
N ILE A 165 10.97 -9.82 -15.11
CA ILE A 165 11.15 -8.90 -16.23
C ILE A 165 10.77 -7.50 -15.73
N SER A 166 11.60 -6.51 -16.03
CA SER A 166 11.30 -5.13 -15.72
C SER A 166 10.53 -4.49 -16.86
N GLY A 167 9.25 -4.26 -16.65
CA GLY A 167 8.36 -3.67 -17.66
C GLY A 167 8.45 -2.15 -17.78
N PHE A 168 9.04 -1.48 -16.78
CA PHE A 168 9.24 -0.03 -16.72
C PHE A 168 8.05 0.79 -17.21
N GLY A 169 6.92 0.69 -16.54
CA GLY A 169 5.91 1.72 -16.58
C GLY A 169 6.48 2.94 -15.86
N GLY A 170 7.11 3.85 -16.55
CA GLY A 170 7.83 4.90 -15.88
C GLY A 170 7.27 6.27 -16.13
N SER A 171 7.53 7.19 -15.22
CA SER A 171 7.47 8.61 -15.48
C SER A 171 8.69 9.04 -16.28
N TYR A 172 8.48 10.00 -17.13
CA TYR A 172 9.50 10.68 -17.89
C TYR A 172 10.33 11.54 -16.92
N ASP A 173 11.57 11.13 -16.70
CA ASP A 173 12.60 12.04 -16.21
C ASP A 173 13.38 12.52 -17.45
N ALA A 174 13.26 13.80 -17.78
CA ALA A 174 13.83 14.41 -18.98
C ALA A 174 15.35 14.25 -19.07
N ASP A 175 16.01 14.06 -17.93
CA ASP A 175 17.47 13.95 -17.86
C ASP A 175 17.98 12.53 -18.10
N PHE A 176 17.14 11.50 -17.99
CA PHE A 176 17.58 10.10 -18.12
C PHE A 176 17.00 9.33 -19.30
N GLY A 177 16.13 9.86 -20.09
CA GLY A 177 15.71 9.38 -21.43
C GLY A 177 15.30 7.90 -21.58
N VAL A 178 15.21 7.10 -20.51
CA VAL A 178 14.85 5.69 -20.58
C VAL A 178 13.37 5.54 -20.27
N LEU A 179 12.55 5.82 -21.28
CA LEU A 179 11.13 5.51 -21.23
C LEU A 179 10.89 4.20 -21.95
N ARG A 180 10.23 3.27 -21.27
CA ARG A 180 9.45 2.26 -21.97
C ARG A 180 8.03 2.73 -22.10
N ARG A 181 7.55 2.77 -23.33
CA ARG A 181 6.14 3.01 -23.63
C ARG A 181 5.32 1.84 -23.10
N SER A 182 4.07 2.06 -22.77
CA SER A 182 3.16 0.97 -22.36
C SER A 182 3.04 -0.13 -23.42
N SER A 183 3.16 0.22 -24.72
CA SER A 183 3.24 -0.75 -25.83
C SER A 183 4.43 -1.71 -25.71
N GLU A 184 5.60 -1.22 -25.28
CA GLU A 184 6.78 -2.09 -25.09
C GLU A 184 6.58 -3.05 -23.91
N ALA A 185 5.90 -2.62 -22.83
CA ALA A 185 5.54 -3.50 -21.74
C ALA A 185 4.57 -4.58 -22.19
N VAL A 186 3.58 -4.24 -23.01
CA VAL A 186 2.65 -5.19 -23.67
C VAL A 186 3.41 -6.21 -24.51
N ASP A 187 4.34 -5.76 -25.37
CA ASP A 187 5.19 -6.63 -26.19
C ASP A 187 6.04 -7.59 -25.34
N MET A 188 6.52 -7.14 -24.17
CA MET A 188 7.32 -7.96 -23.27
C MET A 188 6.48 -9.04 -22.58
N ILE A 189 5.23 -8.73 -22.19
CA ILE A 189 4.31 -9.70 -21.59
C ILE A 189 4.10 -10.87 -22.55
N GLU A 190 3.73 -10.57 -23.79
CA GLU A 190 3.47 -11.58 -24.84
C GLU A 190 4.74 -12.34 -25.23
N ARG A 191 5.82 -11.64 -25.55
CA ARG A 191 7.09 -12.23 -26.00
C ARG A 191 7.71 -13.19 -24.99
N HIS A 192 7.63 -12.88 -23.71
CA HIS A 192 8.25 -13.66 -22.65
C HIS A 192 7.30 -14.60 -21.93
N GLY A 193 6.03 -14.65 -22.33
CA GLY A 193 5.01 -15.49 -21.70
C GLY A 193 4.86 -15.15 -20.23
N ALA A 194 4.69 -13.86 -19.89
CA ALA A 194 4.53 -13.47 -18.51
C ALA A 194 3.29 -14.12 -17.89
N THR A 195 3.46 -14.72 -16.70
CA THR A 195 2.37 -15.39 -15.98
C THR A 195 1.77 -14.52 -14.89
N VAL A 196 2.52 -13.52 -14.42
CA VAL A 196 2.14 -12.61 -13.34
C VAL A 196 2.42 -11.16 -13.74
N LEU A 197 1.41 -10.30 -13.67
CA LEU A 197 1.54 -8.86 -13.85
C LEU A 197 1.47 -8.18 -12.47
N TRP A 198 2.54 -7.52 -12.07
CA TRP A 198 2.66 -6.90 -10.74
C TRP A 198 2.97 -5.41 -10.86
N GLY A 199 2.03 -4.55 -10.49
CA GLY A 199 2.19 -3.10 -10.65
C GLY A 199 1.15 -2.28 -9.91
N ILE A 200 1.17 -0.97 -10.17
CA ILE A 200 0.16 -0.04 -9.65
C ILE A 200 -1.17 -0.31 -10.34
N GLY A 201 -2.26 -0.35 -9.58
CA GLY A 201 -3.55 -0.83 -10.04
C GLY A 201 -4.06 -0.12 -11.29
N PHE A 202 -4.08 1.21 -11.31
CA PHE A 202 -4.57 1.95 -12.47
C PHE A 202 -3.68 1.78 -13.72
N PHE A 203 -2.34 1.74 -13.53
CA PHE A 203 -1.42 1.54 -14.66
C PHE A 203 -1.57 0.13 -15.24
N LEU A 204 -1.68 -0.89 -14.38
CA LEU A 204 -1.93 -2.26 -14.79
C LEU A 204 -3.24 -2.36 -15.59
N ARG A 205 -4.32 -1.75 -15.11
CA ARG A 205 -5.60 -1.73 -15.81
C ARG A 205 -5.50 -1.08 -17.18
N ARG A 206 -4.82 0.06 -17.31
CA ARG A 206 -4.61 0.71 -18.61
C ARG A 206 -3.82 -0.14 -19.59
N LEU A 207 -2.77 -0.78 -19.09
CA LEU A 207 -1.97 -1.68 -19.91
C LEU A 207 -2.84 -2.85 -20.44
N VAL A 208 -3.73 -3.38 -19.60
CA VAL A 208 -4.70 -4.41 -20.00
C VAL A 208 -5.69 -3.86 -21.03
N ILE A 209 -6.22 -2.65 -20.88
CA ILE A 209 -7.09 -1.99 -21.85
C ILE A 209 -6.38 -1.80 -23.20
N GLN A 210 -5.14 -1.33 -23.16
CA GLN A 210 -4.32 -1.15 -24.36
C GLN A 210 -4.08 -2.48 -25.08
N ALA A 211 -3.67 -3.51 -24.34
CA ALA A 211 -3.43 -4.84 -24.91
C ALA A 211 -4.69 -5.43 -25.55
N GLN A 212 -5.86 -5.25 -24.93
CA GLN A 212 -7.14 -5.67 -25.49
C GLN A 212 -7.46 -4.93 -26.81
N LYS A 213 -7.27 -3.60 -26.86
CA LYS A 213 -7.46 -2.80 -28.10
C LYS A 213 -6.50 -3.26 -29.22
N GLU A 214 -5.29 -3.63 -28.86
CA GLU A 214 -4.27 -4.17 -29.78
C GLU A 214 -4.48 -5.66 -30.13
N LYS A 215 -5.48 -6.32 -29.55
CA LYS A 215 -5.80 -7.75 -29.73
C LYS A 215 -4.62 -8.68 -29.44
N ARG A 216 -3.92 -8.40 -28.34
CA ARG A 216 -2.75 -9.18 -27.90
C ARG A 216 -3.15 -10.53 -27.30
N ASP A 217 -2.20 -11.47 -27.30
CA ASP A 217 -2.36 -12.77 -26.65
C ASP A 217 -1.74 -12.75 -25.24
N PHE A 218 -2.60 -12.76 -24.23
CA PHE A 218 -2.23 -12.85 -22.82
C PHE A 218 -2.60 -14.20 -22.19
N SER A 219 -2.76 -15.24 -23.02
CA SER A 219 -3.17 -16.57 -22.57
C SER A 219 -2.26 -17.18 -21.49
N SER A 220 -1.00 -16.74 -21.40
CA SER A 220 -0.05 -17.16 -20.35
C SER A 220 -0.33 -16.53 -18.98
N VAL A 221 -1.06 -15.43 -18.91
CA VAL A 221 -1.27 -14.68 -17.66
C VAL A 221 -2.29 -15.38 -16.77
N ARG A 222 -1.91 -15.67 -15.53
CA ARG A 222 -2.75 -16.35 -14.52
C ARG A 222 -3.02 -15.50 -13.26
N LEU A 223 -2.22 -14.42 -13.05
CA LEU A 223 -2.30 -13.63 -11.84
C LEU A 223 -2.04 -12.15 -12.13
N LEU A 224 -2.94 -11.30 -11.66
CA LEU A 224 -2.79 -9.85 -11.64
C LEU A 224 -2.65 -9.38 -10.19
N LEU A 225 -1.68 -8.51 -9.95
CA LEU A 225 -1.39 -7.90 -8.66
C LEU A 225 -1.45 -6.37 -8.75
N PRO A 226 -2.66 -5.79 -8.80
CA PRO A 226 -2.84 -4.34 -8.71
C PRO A 226 -2.58 -3.87 -7.29
N MET A 227 -1.44 -3.24 -7.04
CA MET A 227 -0.99 -2.77 -5.73
C MET A 227 -1.00 -1.24 -5.61
N GLY A 228 -0.87 -0.74 -4.39
CA GLY A 228 -0.70 0.69 -4.10
C GLY A 228 -2.00 1.49 -4.05
N GLU A 229 -3.12 0.89 -4.38
CA GLU A 229 -4.47 1.43 -4.29
C GLU A 229 -5.50 0.33 -4.01
N ALA A 230 -6.69 0.72 -3.59
CA ALA A 230 -7.77 -0.24 -3.36
C ALA A 230 -8.19 -0.90 -4.69
N SER A 231 -8.29 -2.22 -4.67
CA SER A 231 -8.79 -3.02 -5.80
C SER A 231 -10.23 -3.42 -5.50
N THR A 232 -11.18 -2.66 -6.06
CA THR A 232 -12.63 -2.89 -5.87
C THR A 232 -13.09 -4.17 -6.56
N VAL A 233 -14.24 -4.69 -6.16
CA VAL A 233 -14.86 -5.88 -6.80
C VAL A 233 -15.06 -5.64 -8.30
N GLY A 234 -15.64 -4.48 -8.66
CA GLY A 234 -15.89 -4.14 -10.07
C GLY A 234 -14.60 -4.02 -10.89
N MET A 235 -13.52 -3.44 -10.33
CA MET A 235 -12.22 -3.39 -11.00
C MET A 235 -11.68 -4.80 -11.27
N ARG A 236 -11.81 -5.72 -10.30
CA ARG A 236 -11.33 -7.11 -10.47
C ARG A 236 -12.13 -7.84 -11.57
N GLU A 237 -13.44 -7.63 -11.62
CA GLU A 237 -14.32 -8.19 -12.64
C GLU A 237 -14.01 -7.63 -14.03
N ASP A 238 -13.79 -6.31 -14.15
CA ASP A 238 -13.38 -5.67 -15.41
C ASP A 238 -12.05 -6.24 -15.92
N LEU A 239 -11.07 -6.37 -15.05
CA LEU A 239 -9.77 -6.97 -15.39
C LEU A 239 -9.92 -8.41 -15.88
N ARG A 240 -10.68 -9.27 -15.16
CA ARG A 240 -10.89 -10.67 -15.58
C ARG A 240 -11.58 -10.77 -16.94
N ARG A 241 -12.62 -9.98 -17.15
CA ARG A 241 -13.34 -9.95 -18.43
C ARG A 241 -12.40 -9.60 -19.58
N ARG A 242 -11.61 -8.54 -19.45
CA ARG A 242 -10.64 -8.11 -20.48
C ARG A 242 -9.56 -9.15 -20.72
N MET A 243 -9.07 -9.78 -19.67
CA MET A 243 -8.08 -10.85 -19.76
C MET A 243 -8.63 -12.07 -20.51
N ALA A 244 -9.91 -12.43 -20.28
CA ALA A 244 -10.58 -13.50 -21.01
C ALA A 244 -10.67 -13.23 -22.51
N ASP A 245 -10.94 -11.97 -22.92
CA ASP A 245 -10.95 -11.55 -24.32
C ASP A 245 -9.57 -11.70 -25.00
N MET A 246 -8.49 -11.71 -24.22
CA MET A 246 -7.12 -11.92 -24.67
C MET A 246 -6.60 -13.35 -24.46
N GLY A 247 -7.49 -14.31 -24.24
CA GLY A 247 -7.17 -15.73 -24.12
C GLY A 247 -6.76 -16.20 -22.72
N ALA A 248 -6.60 -15.31 -21.75
CA ALA A 248 -6.27 -15.69 -20.37
C ALA A 248 -7.51 -16.22 -19.63
N ARG A 249 -7.42 -17.45 -19.11
CA ARG A 249 -8.52 -18.11 -18.40
C ARG A 249 -8.18 -18.22 -16.92
N ASP A 250 -9.22 -18.18 -16.08
CA ASP A 250 -9.10 -18.36 -14.61
C ASP A 250 -8.09 -17.41 -13.95
N VAL A 251 -8.02 -16.17 -14.44
CA VAL A 251 -7.10 -15.15 -13.90
C VAL A 251 -7.53 -14.74 -12.51
N ARG A 252 -6.64 -14.90 -11.53
CA ARG A 252 -6.81 -14.35 -10.18
C ARG A 252 -6.36 -12.90 -10.14
N VAL A 253 -7.09 -12.07 -9.39
CA VAL A 253 -6.73 -10.68 -9.15
C VAL A 253 -6.57 -10.47 -7.65
N LEU A 254 -5.34 -10.53 -7.16
CA LEU A 254 -5.04 -10.37 -5.73
C LEU A 254 -4.46 -8.99 -5.46
N ASN A 255 -4.79 -8.44 -4.30
CA ASN A 255 -4.24 -7.18 -3.83
C ASN A 255 -3.28 -7.38 -2.65
N GLY A 256 -2.60 -6.34 -2.24
CA GLY A 256 -1.76 -6.31 -1.05
C GLY A 256 -1.84 -4.96 -0.36
N TYR A 257 -2.07 -5.02 0.94
CA TYR A 257 -2.01 -3.85 1.81
C TYR A 257 -0.58 -3.64 2.32
N GLY A 258 -0.01 -2.48 2.04
CA GLY A 258 1.36 -2.18 2.44
C GLY A 258 1.67 -0.71 2.57
N PHE A 259 2.58 -0.45 3.46
CA PHE A 259 3.21 0.85 3.68
C PHE A 259 4.71 0.65 3.88
N THR A 260 5.50 1.68 3.60
CA THR A 260 6.97 1.58 3.54
C THR A 260 7.57 1.15 4.86
N GLU A 261 7.00 1.61 5.97
CA GLU A 261 7.42 1.31 7.33
C GLU A 261 7.42 -0.19 7.66
N LYS A 262 6.51 -0.95 7.02
CA LYS A 262 6.38 -2.40 7.21
C LYS A 262 7.31 -3.23 6.29
N HIS A 263 8.00 -2.63 5.35
CA HIS A 263 8.94 -3.31 4.43
C HIS A 263 8.34 -4.29 3.43
N GLY A 264 7.12 -4.09 3.02
CA GLY A 264 6.49 -4.90 2.00
C GLY A 264 5.01 -5.14 2.26
N PRO A 265 4.29 -5.61 1.25
CA PRO A 265 2.85 -5.78 1.37
C PRO A 265 2.47 -6.97 2.24
N SER A 266 1.33 -6.84 2.89
CA SER A 266 0.51 -7.92 3.40
C SER A 266 -0.37 -8.38 2.24
N PRO A 267 -0.22 -9.61 1.71
CA PRO A 267 -0.91 -10.05 0.53
C PRO A 267 -2.26 -10.70 0.86
N GLU A 268 -3.18 -10.65 -0.06
CA GLU A 268 -4.26 -11.62 -0.15
C GLU A 268 -3.72 -12.99 -0.59
N CYS A 269 -4.25 -14.06 -0.05
CA CYS A 269 -4.04 -15.42 -0.57
C CYS A 269 -5.19 -15.86 -1.50
N THR A 270 -6.34 -15.23 -1.34
CA THR A 270 -7.52 -15.30 -2.20
C THR A 270 -8.18 -13.93 -2.24
N GLU A 271 -8.96 -13.67 -3.26
CA GLU A 271 -9.66 -12.38 -3.42
C GLU A 271 -10.56 -12.10 -2.22
N LEU A 272 -10.42 -10.91 -1.66
CA LEU A 272 -11.17 -10.43 -0.49
C LEU A 272 -11.03 -11.29 0.77
N GLY A 273 -10.03 -12.18 0.83
CA GLY A 273 -9.77 -13.08 1.97
C GLY A 273 -9.00 -12.44 3.13
N GLY A 274 -8.79 -11.13 3.09
CA GLY A 274 -7.97 -10.39 4.05
C GLY A 274 -6.47 -10.43 3.72
N PHE A 275 -5.72 -9.56 4.38
CA PHE A 275 -4.31 -9.31 4.09
C PHE A 275 -3.42 -9.96 5.13
N HIS A 276 -2.78 -11.07 4.81
CA HIS A 276 -1.86 -11.76 5.71
C HIS A 276 -0.68 -10.89 6.11
N VAL A 277 -0.26 -10.95 7.36
CA VAL A 277 0.95 -10.28 7.84
C VAL A 277 2.14 -11.25 7.75
N PRO A 278 3.01 -11.18 6.73
CA PRO A 278 4.17 -12.05 6.63
C PRO A 278 5.16 -11.75 7.75
N LYS A 279 5.68 -12.81 8.40
CA LYS A 279 6.64 -12.65 9.52
C LYS A 279 6.12 -11.76 10.67
N PRO A 280 4.93 -12.04 11.22
CA PRO A 280 4.23 -11.14 12.15
C PRO A 280 5.00 -10.87 13.46
N ALA A 281 5.93 -11.76 13.82
CA ALA A 281 6.76 -11.55 15.01
C ALA A 281 7.73 -10.34 14.93
N ARG A 282 7.87 -9.72 13.74
CA ARG A 282 8.71 -8.51 13.58
C ARG A 282 8.00 -7.22 13.95
N PHE A 283 6.68 -7.29 14.12
CA PHE A 283 5.81 -6.14 14.30
C PHE A 283 4.87 -6.37 15.47
N PHE A 284 4.49 -5.27 16.11
CA PHE A 284 3.34 -5.24 16.99
C PHE A 284 2.39 -4.16 16.49
N PHE A 285 1.12 -4.51 16.35
CA PHE A 285 0.06 -3.60 15.93
C PHE A 285 -0.88 -3.32 17.09
N GLU A 286 -1.17 -2.04 17.31
CA GLU A 286 -2.26 -1.56 18.15
C GLU A 286 -3.36 -1.03 17.24
N PHE A 287 -4.61 -1.17 17.66
CA PHE A 287 -5.79 -0.62 16.99
C PHE A 287 -6.47 0.31 17.97
N LEU A 288 -6.47 1.59 17.67
CA LEU A 288 -6.89 2.64 18.58
C LEU A 288 -8.10 3.38 18.02
N ASP A 289 -8.97 3.85 18.91
CA ASP A 289 -9.99 4.82 18.52
C ASP A 289 -9.33 6.09 17.99
N PRO A 290 -9.74 6.62 16.82
CA PRO A 290 -9.06 7.73 16.18
C PRO A 290 -9.18 9.07 16.92
N GLU A 291 -10.15 9.22 17.84
CA GLU A 291 -10.38 10.45 18.61
C GLU A 291 -9.76 10.38 20.00
N THR A 292 -9.99 9.27 20.71
CA THR A 292 -9.53 9.12 22.10
C THR A 292 -8.15 8.50 22.21
N HIS A 293 -7.68 7.82 21.16
CA HIS A 293 -6.46 7.02 21.13
C HIS A 293 -6.44 5.85 22.13
N GLU A 294 -7.60 5.47 22.64
CA GLU A 294 -7.75 4.28 23.48
C GLU A 294 -7.89 3.03 22.60
N PRO A 295 -7.46 1.85 23.09
CA PRO A 295 -7.62 0.61 22.34
C PRO A 295 -9.07 0.27 22.06
N VAL A 296 -9.35 -0.08 20.78
CA VAL A 296 -10.66 -0.63 20.43
C VAL A 296 -10.74 -2.12 20.77
N PRO A 297 -11.95 -2.68 20.95
CA PRO A 297 -12.14 -4.12 21.11
C PRO A 297 -11.53 -4.91 19.94
N GLU A 298 -11.08 -6.13 20.22
CA GLU A 298 -10.52 -7.00 19.18
C GLU A 298 -11.55 -7.32 18.08
N GLY A 299 -11.17 -7.14 16.84
CA GLY A 299 -12.06 -7.31 15.68
C GLY A 299 -12.74 -6.03 15.23
N ASP A 300 -12.77 -5.01 16.06
CA ASP A 300 -13.27 -3.69 15.67
C ASP A 300 -12.22 -2.91 14.85
N ALA A 301 -12.69 -2.07 13.96
CA ALA A 301 -11.81 -1.21 13.18
C ALA A 301 -11.26 -0.07 14.05
N GLY A 302 -9.96 0.10 14.03
CA GLY A 302 -9.26 1.18 14.73
C GLY A 302 -8.12 1.75 13.90
N LEU A 303 -7.60 2.88 14.36
CA LEU A 303 -6.40 3.51 13.84
C LEU A 303 -5.21 2.56 14.00
N VAL A 304 -4.57 2.22 12.90
CA VAL A 304 -3.41 1.31 12.91
C VAL A 304 -2.18 2.03 13.45
N VAL A 305 -1.64 1.47 14.51
CA VAL A 305 -0.39 1.93 15.12
C VAL A 305 0.64 0.80 15.07
N LEU A 306 1.81 1.09 14.53
CA LEU A 306 2.90 0.13 14.32
C LEU A 306 4.02 0.33 15.33
N THR A 307 4.49 -0.78 15.92
CA THR A 307 5.78 -0.85 16.66
C THR A 307 6.68 -1.89 15.99
N HIS A 308 7.91 -1.50 15.70
CA HIS A 308 8.97 -2.40 15.25
C HIS A 308 9.57 -3.20 16.40
N LEU A 309 9.60 -4.53 16.27
CA LEU A 309 10.17 -5.42 17.28
C LEU A 309 11.52 -6.02 16.87
N ASP A 310 11.95 -5.76 15.62
CA ASP A 310 13.17 -6.38 15.09
C ASP A 310 13.74 -5.52 13.95
N ARG A 311 14.25 -4.33 14.31
CA ARG A 311 14.84 -3.34 13.39
C ARG A 311 16.20 -2.88 13.90
N ARG A 312 17.10 -2.53 12.96
CA ARG A 312 18.44 -2.02 13.27
C ARG A 312 18.74 -0.66 12.63
N GLY A 313 18.08 -0.34 11.52
CA GLY A 313 18.06 0.99 10.91
C GLY A 313 16.94 1.84 11.50
N THR A 314 16.04 2.37 10.68
CA THR A 314 14.87 3.10 11.16
C THR A 314 14.02 2.22 12.07
N CYS A 315 13.85 2.64 13.33
CA CYS A 315 13.06 1.94 14.33
C CYS A 315 11.93 2.84 14.83
N LEU A 316 10.69 2.43 14.62
CA LEU A 316 9.50 3.16 15.01
C LEU A 316 8.78 2.46 16.15
N LEU A 317 8.42 3.20 17.20
CA LEU A 317 7.59 2.75 18.30
C LEU A 317 6.28 3.55 18.29
N ARG A 318 5.14 2.87 18.38
CA ARG A 318 3.81 3.45 18.38
C ARG A 318 3.55 4.47 17.27
N TYR A 319 4.01 4.12 16.06
CA TYR A 319 3.88 5.00 14.87
C TYR A 319 2.49 4.91 14.27
N ILE A 320 1.85 6.05 14.06
CA ILE A 320 0.54 6.18 13.44
C ILE A 320 0.68 5.95 11.92
N VAL A 321 0.09 4.86 11.42
CA VAL A 321 0.09 4.54 9.97
C VAL A 321 -0.87 5.43 9.20
N GLY A 322 -1.97 5.87 9.84
CA GLY A 322 -2.99 6.72 9.25
C GLY A 322 -4.11 5.95 8.52
N ASP A 323 -4.15 4.64 8.66
CA ASP A 323 -5.19 3.79 8.10
C ASP A 323 -6.09 3.24 9.22
N LEU A 324 -7.38 3.01 8.89
CA LEU A 324 -8.36 2.38 9.77
C LEU A 324 -8.62 0.97 9.28
N CYS A 325 -8.37 -0.03 10.10
CA CYS A 325 -8.73 -1.42 9.80
C CYS A 325 -8.86 -2.26 11.08
N SER A 326 -9.28 -3.52 10.92
CA SER A 326 -9.30 -4.54 11.97
C SER A 326 -8.32 -5.66 11.63
N MET A 327 -8.04 -6.54 12.61
CA MET A 327 -7.16 -7.69 12.43
C MET A 327 -7.78 -8.93 13.08
N THR A 328 -7.69 -10.06 12.37
CA THR A 328 -8.03 -11.38 12.91
C THR A 328 -6.77 -12.23 13.13
N TYR A 329 -6.84 -13.08 14.17
CA TYR A 329 -5.81 -14.06 14.50
C TYR A 329 -6.27 -15.50 14.22
N GLU A 330 -7.37 -15.67 13.54
CA GLU A 330 -7.90 -16.98 13.17
C GLU A 330 -7.15 -17.61 12.00
N VAL A 331 -7.14 -18.94 11.94
CA VAL A 331 -6.62 -19.68 10.81
C VAL A 331 -7.37 -19.27 9.55
N CYS A 332 -6.63 -18.96 8.49
CA CYS A 332 -7.23 -18.59 7.21
C CYS A 332 -7.98 -19.80 6.61
N PRO A 333 -9.29 -19.68 6.34
CA PRO A 333 -10.06 -20.77 5.77
C PRO A 333 -9.67 -21.13 4.33
N HIS A 334 -8.93 -20.24 3.64
CA HIS A 334 -8.57 -20.42 2.25
C HIS A 334 -7.20 -21.08 2.05
N CYS A 335 -6.17 -20.62 2.78
CA CYS A 335 -4.81 -21.13 2.62
C CYS A 335 -4.30 -21.94 3.84
N GLY A 336 -5.10 -22.07 4.89
CA GLY A 336 -4.71 -22.78 6.12
C GLY A 336 -3.62 -22.07 6.95
N SER A 337 -3.20 -20.88 6.56
CA SER A 337 -2.21 -20.12 7.35
C SER A 337 -2.87 -19.53 8.60
N TRP A 338 -2.15 -19.60 9.74
CA TRP A 338 -2.54 -18.95 10.98
C TRP A 338 -1.98 -17.52 11.12
N GLU A 339 -1.17 -17.05 10.16
CA GLU A 339 -0.63 -15.69 10.17
C GLU A 339 -1.78 -14.67 10.28
N PRO A 340 -1.67 -13.69 11.19
CA PRO A 340 -2.72 -12.68 11.35
C PRO A 340 -3.05 -11.99 10.03
N ARG A 341 -4.29 -11.59 9.87
CA ARG A 341 -4.75 -10.86 8.68
C ARG A 341 -5.41 -9.56 9.07
N PHE A 342 -5.12 -8.51 8.34
CA PHE A 342 -6.01 -7.35 8.30
C PHE A 342 -7.28 -7.75 7.55
N ASP A 343 -8.44 -7.54 8.17
CA ASP A 343 -9.70 -8.14 7.69
C ASP A 343 -10.41 -7.35 6.60
N ARG A 344 -10.18 -6.05 6.54
CA ARG A 344 -10.86 -5.15 5.59
C ARG A 344 -9.85 -4.40 4.76
N ILE A 345 -10.31 -3.88 3.60
CA ILE A 345 -9.56 -2.89 2.85
C ILE A 345 -9.46 -1.66 3.75
N PRO A 346 -8.24 -1.27 4.15
CA PRO A 346 -8.06 -0.13 5.03
C PRO A 346 -8.61 1.14 4.40
N SER A 347 -9.43 1.88 5.13
CA SER A 347 -9.76 3.25 4.79
C SER A 347 -8.74 4.20 5.45
N ARG A 348 -8.44 5.31 4.81
CA ARG A 348 -7.62 6.34 5.44
C ARG A 348 -8.47 7.23 6.34
N THR A 349 -7.88 7.69 7.44
CA THR A 349 -8.41 8.83 8.18
C THR A 349 -8.49 10.01 7.20
N GLY A 350 -9.67 10.53 6.94
CA GLY A 350 -9.93 11.55 5.91
C GLY A 350 -10.52 11.03 4.59
N GLY A 351 -10.84 9.72 4.48
CA GLY A 351 -11.59 9.16 3.35
C GLY A 351 -13.09 9.51 3.34
N ILE A 352 -13.53 10.34 4.29
CA ILE A 352 -14.88 10.90 4.33
C ILE A 352 -14.75 12.41 4.11
N VAL A 353 -15.46 12.91 3.12
CA VAL A 353 -15.47 14.32 2.75
C VAL A 353 -16.88 14.88 2.86
N LYS A 354 -17.02 16.04 3.48
CA LYS A 354 -18.32 16.70 3.58
C LYS A 354 -18.59 17.49 2.28
N VAL A 355 -19.68 17.16 1.59
CA VAL A 355 -20.14 17.84 0.37
C VAL A 355 -21.58 18.26 0.57
N LYS A 356 -21.89 19.54 0.47
CA LYS A 356 -23.24 20.09 0.73
C LYS A 356 -23.88 19.64 2.06
N GLY A 357 -23.06 19.49 3.09
CA GLY A 357 -23.52 18.99 4.40
C GLY A 357 -23.61 17.47 4.53
N THR A 358 -23.53 16.71 3.44
CA THR A 358 -23.56 15.24 3.42
C THR A 358 -22.15 14.66 3.56
N LEU A 359 -21.98 13.60 4.34
CA LEU A 359 -20.73 12.87 4.47
C LEU A 359 -20.59 11.88 3.31
N VAL A 360 -19.65 12.14 2.43
CA VAL A 360 -19.36 11.32 1.23
C VAL A 360 -18.17 10.41 1.52
N ASN A 361 -18.38 9.11 1.37
CA ASN A 361 -17.32 8.11 1.51
C ASN A 361 -16.63 7.89 0.16
N VAL A 362 -15.38 8.30 0.06
CA VAL A 362 -14.58 8.22 -1.19
C VAL A 362 -14.36 6.77 -1.64
N ALA A 363 -14.18 5.83 -0.72
CA ALA A 363 -14.00 4.42 -1.08
C ALA A 363 -15.29 3.82 -1.67
N ALA A 364 -16.45 4.21 -1.13
CA ALA A 364 -17.75 3.81 -1.68
C ALA A 364 -18.01 4.44 -3.06
N LEU A 365 -17.55 5.68 -3.31
CA LEU A 365 -17.59 6.27 -4.65
C LEU A 365 -16.78 5.45 -5.66
N PHE A 366 -15.56 5.04 -5.30
CA PHE A 366 -14.75 4.20 -6.18
C PHE A 366 -15.40 2.85 -6.47
N GLU A 367 -16.03 2.23 -5.47
CA GLU A 367 -16.77 0.98 -5.64
C GLU A 367 -17.94 1.15 -6.62
N VAL A 368 -18.71 2.23 -6.47
CA VAL A 368 -19.81 2.57 -7.37
C VAL A 368 -19.31 2.74 -8.80
N MET A 369 -18.31 3.61 -9.00
CA MET A 369 -17.77 3.91 -10.33
C MET A 369 -17.16 2.66 -11.01
N SER A 370 -16.57 1.76 -10.25
CA SER A 370 -15.93 0.56 -10.79
C SER A 370 -16.92 -0.47 -11.38
N ARG A 371 -18.19 -0.41 -11.01
CA ARG A 371 -19.25 -1.32 -11.50
C ARG A 371 -19.87 -0.86 -12.81
N ILE A 372 -19.65 0.40 -13.20
CA ILE A 372 -20.26 0.98 -14.41
C ILE A 372 -19.42 0.61 -15.62
N GLY A 373 -20.05 -0.04 -16.60
CA GLY A 373 -19.41 -0.43 -17.85
C GLY A 373 -19.14 0.75 -18.77
N GLY A 374 -18.19 0.59 -19.72
CA GLY A 374 -17.90 1.61 -20.75
C GLY A 374 -16.99 2.75 -20.29
N ILE A 375 -16.68 2.88 -19.00
CA ILE A 375 -15.76 3.88 -18.47
C ILE A 375 -14.32 3.42 -18.66
N GLU A 376 -13.51 4.17 -19.39
CA GLU A 376 -12.08 3.89 -19.54
C GLU A 376 -11.28 4.39 -18.32
N GLU A 377 -11.54 5.62 -17.88
CA GLU A 377 -10.96 6.21 -16.67
C GLU A 377 -11.87 7.32 -16.13
N TYR A 378 -11.68 7.70 -14.88
CA TYR A 378 -12.45 8.77 -14.23
C TYR A 378 -11.65 9.48 -13.14
N GLU A 379 -12.06 10.72 -12.87
CA GLU A 379 -11.57 11.54 -11.76
C GLU A 379 -12.76 12.11 -11.01
N ILE A 380 -12.68 12.13 -9.69
CA ILE A 380 -13.71 12.68 -8.79
C ILE A 380 -13.10 13.88 -8.05
N ASN A 381 -13.68 15.04 -8.25
CA ASN A 381 -13.22 16.26 -7.62
C ASN A 381 -14.33 16.84 -6.73
N VAL A 382 -13.96 17.27 -5.54
CA VAL A 382 -14.81 18.14 -4.72
C VAL A 382 -14.29 19.56 -4.90
N THR A 383 -15.16 20.43 -5.37
CA THR A 383 -14.86 21.85 -5.64
C THR A 383 -15.99 22.72 -5.15
N GLN A 384 -15.93 24.00 -5.44
CA GLN A 384 -16.98 24.97 -5.17
C GLN A 384 -17.62 25.43 -6.47
N THR A 385 -18.89 25.85 -6.41
CA THR A 385 -19.63 26.38 -7.57
C THR A 385 -18.93 27.60 -8.15
N ASP A 386 -18.38 28.45 -7.29
CA ASP A 386 -17.49 29.57 -7.65
C ASP A 386 -16.17 29.40 -6.87
N PRO A 387 -15.08 29.04 -7.55
CA PRO A 387 -13.78 28.86 -6.90
C PRO A 387 -13.21 30.14 -6.28
N GLU A 388 -13.66 31.32 -6.71
CA GLU A 388 -13.24 32.63 -6.17
C GLU A 388 -14.03 33.00 -4.91
N ASP A 389 -15.17 32.35 -4.66
CA ASP A 389 -15.99 32.55 -3.46
C ASP A 389 -15.89 31.37 -2.49
N PRO A 390 -15.13 31.47 -1.39
CA PRO A 390 -14.95 30.38 -0.42
C PRO A 390 -16.24 29.98 0.31
N TYR A 391 -17.32 30.76 0.16
CA TYR A 391 -18.63 30.47 0.75
C TYR A 391 -19.63 29.91 -0.28
N SER A 392 -19.21 29.74 -1.53
CA SER A 392 -20.05 29.13 -2.55
C SER A 392 -20.31 27.65 -2.26
N GLU A 393 -21.33 27.10 -2.91
CA GLU A 393 -21.81 25.74 -2.65
C GLU A 393 -20.80 24.67 -3.11
N ASP A 394 -20.56 23.65 -2.29
CA ASP A 394 -19.73 22.51 -2.67
C ASP A 394 -20.32 21.74 -3.85
N VAL A 395 -19.48 21.25 -4.75
CA VAL A 395 -19.87 20.44 -5.90
C VAL A 395 -19.02 19.18 -5.98
N LEU A 396 -19.68 18.02 -6.12
CA LEU A 396 -19.03 16.78 -6.47
C LEU A 396 -18.99 16.65 -7.99
N VAL A 397 -17.83 16.79 -8.60
CA VAL A 397 -17.61 16.67 -10.03
C VAL A 397 -17.04 15.31 -10.35
N VAL A 398 -17.68 14.56 -11.26
CA VAL A 398 -17.14 13.29 -11.78
C VAL A 398 -16.80 13.51 -13.24
N ARG A 399 -15.50 13.49 -13.55
CA ARG A 399 -14.96 13.63 -14.89
C ARG A 399 -14.69 12.25 -15.46
N ILE A 400 -15.31 11.91 -16.60
CA ILE A 400 -15.37 10.55 -17.15
C ILE A 400 -14.75 10.52 -18.54
N ALA A 401 -13.81 9.60 -18.74
CA ALA A 401 -13.24 9.27 -20.04
C ALA A 401 -13.97 8.05 -20.63
N CYS A 402 -14.71 8.27 -21.71
CA CYS A 402 -15.41 7.20 -22.45
C CYS A 402 -15.71 7.63 -23.90
N GLY A 403 -16.23 6.71 -24.72
CA GLY A 403 -16.72 7.02 -26.06
C GLY A 403 -17.92 7.96 -26.04
N LYS A 404 -18.06 8.83 -27.03
CA LYS A 404 -19.18 9.79 -27.11
C LYS A 404 -20.55 9.10 -27.24
N GLU A 405 -20.57 7.95 -27.83
CA GLU A 405 -21.76 7.10 -28.01
C GLU A 405 -22.32 6.59 -26.69
N ASP A 406 -21.49 6.52 -25.65
CA ASP A 406 -21.85 5.97 -24.33
C ASP A 406 -22.31 7.04 -23.33
N TYR A 407 -22.18 8.33 -23.65
CA TYR A 407 -22.46 9.43 -22.70
C TYR A 407 -23.85 9.34 -22.05
N GLY A 408 -24.88 9.06 -22.83
CA GLY A 408 -26.27 9.03 -22.32
C GLY A 408 -26.51 7.91 -21.31
N SER A 409 -26.09 6.69 -21.64
CA SER A 409 -26.26 5.52 -20.78
C SER A 409 -25.42 5.61 -19.52
N ILE A 410 -24.16 6.04 -19.65
CA ILE A 410 -23.25 6.20 -18.51
C ILE A 410 -23.72 7.33 -17.60
N ALA A 411 -24.26 8.43 -18.15
CA ALA A 411 -24.74 9.55 -17.34
C ALA A 411 -25.84 9.14 -16.35
N GLU A 412 -26.84 8.42 -16.84
CA GLU A 412 -27.95 7.95 -16.00
C GLU A 412 -27.48 6.97 -14.94
N GLU A 413 -26.59 6.04 -15.31
CA GLU A 413 -26.08 5.02 -14.41
C GLU A 413 -25.18 5.65 -13.32
N VAL A 414 -24.24 6.53 -13.66
CA VAL A 414 -23.38 7.23 -12.70
C VAL A 414 -24.20 8.10 -11.75
N ALA A 415 -25.08 8.94 -12.30
CA ALA A 415 -25.89 9.84 -11.46
C ALA A 415 -26.80 9.07 -10.51
N GLY A 416 -27.41 7.98 -10.98
CA GLY A 416 -28.26 7.11 -10.17
C GLY A 416 -27.47 6.40 -9.08
N ALA A 417 -26.35 5.79 -9.43
CA ALA A 417 -25.53 5.01 -8.51
C ALA A 417 -24.83 5.89 -7.44
N VAL A 418 -24.30 7.04 -7.82
CA VAL A 418 -23.68 7.99 -6.88
C VAL A 418 -24.72 8.55 -5.90
N ARG A 419 -25.89 8.96 -6.43
CA ARG A 419 -26.98 9.46 -5.57
C ARG A 419 -27.50 8.40 -4.61
N GLY A 420 -27.67 7.16 -5.10
CA GLY A 420 -28.13 6.04 -4.29
C GLY A 420 -27.15 5.63 -3.19
N SER A 421 -25.86 5.80 -3.42
CA SER A 421 -24.80 5.41 -2.47
C SER A 421 -24.40 6.53 -1.50
N GLN A 422 -24.39 7.80 -1.95
CA GLN A 422 -23.81 8.92 -1.20
C GLN A 422 -24.80 10.04 -0.89
N GLU A 423 -26.05 9.95 -1.35
CA GLU A 423 -27.08 11.01 -1.19
C GLU A 423 -26.68 12.37 -1.77
N VAL A 424 -25.68 12.39 -2.67
CA VAL A 424 -25.21 13.59 -3.38
C VAL A 424 -25.36 13.38 -4.88
N SER A 425 -25.85 14.41 -5.59
CA SER A 425 -25.91 14.37 -7.05
C SER A 425 -24.60 14.89 -7.63
N PRO A 426 -23.89 14.10 -8.46
CA PRO A 426 -22.68 14.55 -9.11
C PRO A 426 -22.97 15.47 -10.30
N VAL A 427 -22.05 16.39 -10.57
CA VAL A 427 -21.93 17.05 -11.88
C VAL A 427 -21.03 16.18 -12.74
N LEU A 428 -21.45 15.84 -13.96
CA LEU A 428 -20.71 14.99 -14.86
C LEU A 428 -19.99 15.84 -15.92
N GLU A 429 -18.70 15.60 -16.08
CA GLU A 429 -17.87 16.16 -17.14
C GLU A 429 -17.32 15.03 -18.02
N TRP A 430 -17.32 15.26 -19.33
CA TRP A 430 -16.89 14.28 -20.29
C TRP A 430 -15.57 14.68 -20.92
N VAL A 431 -14.64 13.72 -20.99
CA VAL A 431 -13.35 13.90 -21.64
C VAL A 431 -13.09 12.76 -22.63
N PRO A 432 -12.27 13.00 -23.66
CA PRO A 432 -11.90 11.94 -24.58
C PRO A 432 -11.24 10.75 -23.89
N PRO A 433 -11.35 9.53 -24.44
CA PRO A 433 -10.76 8.32 -23.86
C PRO A 433 -9.25 8.41 -23.56
N ASP A 434 -8.54 9.24 -24.33
CA ASP A 434 -7.09 9.46 -24.21
C ASP A 434 -6.70 10.64 -23.32
N HIS A 435 -7.69 11.37 -22.76
CA HIS A 435 -7.46 12.56 -21.93
C HIS A 435 -6.43 12.35 -20.84
N TYR A 436 -6.48 11.19 -20.17
CA TYR A 436 -5.56 10.88 -19.11
C TYR A 436 -4.22 10.26 -19.60
N SER A 437 -4.00 10.15 -20.92
CA SER A 437 -2.82 9.50 -21.48
C SER A 437 -1.52 10.22 -21.17
N GLU A 438 -1.54 11.57 -21.14
CA GLU A 438 -0.37 12.41 -20.82
C GLU A 438 -0.12 12.51 -19.32
N THR A 439 -1.19 12.52 -18.52
CA THR A 439 -1.08 12.57 -17.03
C THR A 439 -0.47 11.28 -16.46
N LEU A 440 -0.33 10.27 -17.27
CA LEU A 440 0.15 8.93 -16.94
C LEU A 440 1.65 8.78 -16.98
N GLY A 441 2.38 9.85 -17.28
CA GLY A 441 3.77 10.02 -16.89
C GLY A 441 3.95 10.20 -15.37
N SER A 442 2.90 10.58 -14.63
CA SER A 442 2.98 10.69 -13.18
C SER A 442 2.84 9.32 -12.51
N TYR A 443 3.67 9.07 -11.52
CA TYR A 443 3.75 7.82 -10.76
C TYR A 443 2.45 7.40 -10.06
N LYS A 444 1.56 8.35 -9.76
CA LYS A 444 0.25 8.10 -9.15
C LYS A 444 -0.81 8.99 -9.78
N PHE A 445 -1.82 8.37 -10.35
CA PHE A 445 -3.05 9.04 -10.73
C PHE A 445 -3.96 9.13 -9.49
N LYS A 446 -4.29 10.35 -9.07
CA LYS A 446 -5.22 10.57 -7.98
C LYS A 446 -6.64 10.67 -8.54
N ARG A 447 -7.41 9.59 -8.41
CA ARG A 447 -8.83 9.57 -8.82
C ARG A 447 -9.73 10.46 -7.96
N PHE A 448 -9.28 10.86 -6.78
CA PHE A 448 -10.02 11.77 -5.91
C PHE A 448 -9.15 12.95 -5.52
N ARG A 449 -9.73 14.17 -5.62
CA ARG A 449 -9.12 15.41 -5.16
C ARG A 449 -10.18 16.28 -4.47
N ASP A 450 -9.84 16.80 -3.32
CA ASP A 450 -10.56 17.91 -2.71
C ASP A 450 -9.82 19.19 -3.13
N LEU A 451 -10.45 19.95 -4.03
CA LEU A 451 -9.88 21.16 -4.64
C LEU A 451 -10.32 22.43 -3.91
N ARG A 452 -11.12 22.31 -2.85
CA ARG A 452 -11.49 23.46 -2.04
C ARG A 452 -10.25 23.94 -1.32
N GLU A 453 -9.97 25.24 -1.38
CA GLU A 453 -8.88 25.81 -0.61
C GLU A 453 -9.12 25.57 0.87
N ARG A 454 -8.30 24.73 1.47
CA ARG A 454 -8.16 24.71 2.92
C ARG A 454 -7.38 25.95 3.28
N GLN A 455 -8.09 26.99 3.76
CA GLN A 455 -7.42 27.97 4.59
C GLN A 455 -6.85 27.20 5.78
N ASP A 456 -5.55 26.93 5.74
CA ASP A 456 -4.82 26.45 6.91
C ASP A 456 -5.05 27.42 8.06
N ARG A 457 -5.76 26.94 9.06
CA ARG A 457 -5.87 27.59 10.37
C ARG A 457 -5.03 26.83 11.36
#